data_c246789f089925d55053da9f036d6c6e
#
_entry.id   c246789f089925d55053da9f036d6c6e
#
_cell.length_a   1.000
_cell.length_b   1.000
_cell.length_c   1.000
_cell.angle_alpha   90.00
_cell.angle_beta   90.00
_cell.angle_gamma   90.00
#
_symmetry.space_group_name_H-M   'P 1'
#
loop_
_entity.id
_entity.type
_entity.pdbx_description
1 polymer ?
#
loop_
_entity_poly.entity_id
_entity_poly.type
_entity_poly.pdbx_seq_one_letter_code
_entity_poly.pdbx_strand_id
1 'polypeptide(L)'
;MVSFSGGETSAFMAQWLLRHKRDQYDMAFVFANTGQENEETLDFVQQCSDAFGFPVVWVEAVVDPVSGKGTRHRIVDHATASRNGEPFEAVIAKYGIPNQSTPHCTRELKERPITSYARSLWGSDYDTAIGIRADEFDRVNERYKERRLIYPLVRDMPMTKPKINFWWSQQPFRLRLKGYQGNCKTCWKKSSNKLMTIAKERPSAFDWMRDMERAYGEFIPDARLQKIQARGGAVQLPIRFFRGHKSCDDIINEAAAWNGPVVDDAAVGQLDLDSCEVFSSCSSDGYRA
;
A
#
# COMPACT_ATOMS: atom_id res chain seq x y z
N MET A 1 8.58 7.59 -13.98
CA MET A 1 8.69 6.81 -12.72
C MET A 1 7.74 5.62 -12.79
N VAL A 2 8.16 4.42 -12.43
CA VAL A 2 7.34 3.19 -12.38
C VAL A 2 7.08 2.83 -10.92
N SER A 3 5.82 2.92 -10.48
CA SER A 3 5.42 2.54 -9.12
C SER A 3 5.34 1.01 -9.03
N PHE A 4 6.27 0.41 -8.30
CA PHE A 4 6.32 -1.02 -8.06
C PHE A 4 5.78 -1.33 -6.66
N SER A 5 4.58 -1.86 -6.57
CA SER A 5 3.90 -2.10 -5.28
C SER A 5 4.33 -3.39 -4.56
N GLY A 6 5.21 -4.18 -5.16
CA GLY A 6 5.61 -5.50 -4.63
C GLY A 6 4.61 -6.62 -4.95
N GLY A 7 3.63 -6.37 -5.79
CA GLY A 7 2.67 -7.38 -6.27
C GLY A 7 2.92 -7.83 -7.71
N GLU A 8 2.38 -8.98 -8.08
CA GLU A 8 2.54 -9.61 -9.40
C GLU A 8 2.13 -8.70 -10.56
N THR A 9 1.06 -7.91 -10.40
CA THR A 9 0.57 -7.00 -11.44
C THR A 9 1.58 -5.89 -11.73
N SER A 10 2.10 -5.24 -10.70
CA SER A 10 3.08 -4.17 -10.86
C SER A 10 4.45 -4.69 -11.34
N ALA A 11 4.82 -5.89 -10.95
CA ALA A 11 6.03 -6.56 -11.46
C ALA A 11 5.93 -6.88 -12.96
N PHE A 12 4.79 -7.41 -13.41
CA PHE A 12 4.52 -7.62 -14.83
C PHE A 12 4.59 -6.29 -15.61
N MET A 13 3.95 -5.24 -15.11
CA MET A 13 4.00 -3.91 -15.73
C MET A 13 5.42 -3.39 -15.85
N ALA A 14 6.21 -3.48 -14.77
CA ALA A 14 7.60 -3.03 -14.75
C ALA A 14 8.44 -3.76 -15.80
N GLN A 15 8.34 -5.08 -15.86
CA GLN A 15 9.03 -5.91 -16.83
C GLN A 15 8.61 -5.60 -18.28
N TRP A 16 7.31 -5.41 -18.51
CA TRP A 16 6.79 -5.04 -19.83
C TRP A 16 7.29 -3.66 -20.28
N LEU A 17 7.24 -2.66 -19.41
CA LEU A 17 7.77 -1.31 -19.68
C LEU A 17 9.25 -1.35 -20.01
N LEU A 18 10.05 -2.07 -19.22
CA LEU A 18 11.47 -2.20 -19.47
C LEU A 18 11.75 -2.79 -20.87
N ARG A 19 11.01 -3.83 -21.26
CA ARG A 19 11.22 -4.50 -22.57
C ARG A 19 10.79 -3.67 -23.77
N HIS A 20 9.70 -2.90 -23.65
CA HIS A 20 9.05 -2.29 -24.80
C HIS A 20 9.16 -0.77 -24.85
N LYS A 21 9.61 -0.14 -23.76
CA LYS A 21 9.61 1.32 -23.62
C LYS A 21 10.94 1.91 -23.15
N ARG A 22 11.97 1.10 -22.89
CA ARG A 22 13.25 1.59 -22.36
C ARG A 22 13.95 2.59 -23.28
N ASP A 23 13.78 2.46 -24.59
CA ASP A 23 14.40 3.36 -25.56
C ASP A 23 13.63 4.68 -25.73
N GLN A 24 12.44 4.78 -25.14
CA GLN A 24 11.55 5.95 -25.21
C GLN A 24 11.57 6.78 -23.92
N TYR A 25 11.92 6.16 -22.80
CA TYR A 25 11.81 6.78 -21.47
C TYR A 25 13.00 6.47 -20.58
N ASP A 26 13.47 7.49 -19.86
CA ASP A 26 14.27 7.27 -18.66
C ASP A 26 13.36 6.79 -17.52
N MET A 27 13.66 5.62 -16.95
CA MET A 27 12.77 4.94 -16.00
C MET A 27 13.46 4.64 -14.67
N ALA A 28 12.81 5.01 -13.57
CA ALA A 28 13.14 4.52 -12.23
C ALA A 28 12.00 3.65 -11.71
N PHE A 29 12.33 2.46 -11.23
CA PHE A 29 11.40 1.49 -10.62
C PHE A 29 11.47 1.66 -9.11
N VAL A 30 10.37 2.07 -8.48
CA VAL A 30 10.39 2.49 -7.07
C VAL A 30 9.40 1.67 -6.25
N PHE A 31 9.92 1.03 -5.22
CA PHE A 31 9.14 0.31 -4.21
C PHE A 31 9.17 1.08 -2.88
N ALA A 32 8.01 1.34 -2.30
CA ALA A 32 7.90 1.99 -0.99
C ALA A 32 7.64 0.93 0.09
N ASN A 33 8.65 0.70 0.93
CA ASN A 33 8.52 -0.15 2.11
C ASN A 33 7.88 0.62 3.26
N THR A 34 6.89 0.02 3.91
CA THR A 34 6.22 0.61 5.09
C THR A 34 6.72 0.01 6.41
N GLY A 35 7.52 -1.05 6.34
CA GLY A 35 7.95 -1.86 7.47
C GLY A 35 6.88 -2.86 7.96
N GLN A 36 5.75 -2.95 7.25
CA GLN A 36 4.65 -3.87 7.58
C GLN A 36 4.27 -4.80 6.43
N GLU A 37 5.09 -4.90 5.41
CA GLU A 37 4.96 -5.91 4.36
C GLU A 37 5.29 -7.31 4.91
N ASN A 38 4.73 -8.35 4.28
CA ASN A 38 5.18 -9.73 4.51
C ASN A 38 6.58 -9.92 3.91
N GLU A 39 7.41 -10.78 4.52
CA GLU A 39 8.77 -11.04 4.04
C GLU A 39 8.76 -11.55 2.60
N GLU A 40 7.77 -12.38 2.26
CA GLU A 40 7.59 -12.90 0.89
C GLU A 40 7.40 -11.78 -0.14
N THR A 41 6.85 -10.63 0.26
CA THR A 41 6.76 -9.44 -0.62
C THR A 41 8.13 -8.83 -0.84
N LEU A 42 8.93 -8.69 0.22
CA LEU A 42 10.26 -8.11 0.16
C LEU A 42 11.19 -8.99 -0.70
N ASP A 43 11.18 -10.29 -0.45
CA ASP A 43 11.91 -11.29 -1.26
C ASP A 43 11.49 -11.25 -2.73
N PHE A 44 10.19 -11.15 -2.99
CA PHE A 44 9.67 -11.09 -4.36
C PHE A 44 10.10 -9.82 -5.09
N VAL A 45 10.14 -8.66 -4.41
CA VAL A 45 10.66 -7.41 -4.99
C VAL A 45 12.12 -7.58 -5.39
N GLN A 46 12.95 -8.17 -4.52
CA GLN A 46 14.36 -8.45 -4.82
C GLN A 46 14.50 -9.45 -5.98
N GLN A 47 13.77 -10.57 -5.94
CA GLN A 47 13.79 -11.56 -7.02
C GLN A 47 13.39 -10.96 -8.38
N CYS A 48 12.39 -10.07 -8.42
CA CYS A 48 12.02 -9.38 -9.64
C CYS A 48 13.14 -8.48 -10.16
N SER A 49 13.81 -7.74 -9.28
CA SER A 49 14.97 -6.90 -9.63
C SER A 49 16.07 -7.73 -10.30
N ASP A 50 16.44 -8.84 -9.65
CA ASP A 50 17.53 -9.71 -10.09
C ASP A 50 17.20 -10.45 -11.39
N ALA A 51 16.00 -11.06 -11.46
CA ALA A 51 15.61 -11.92 -12.56
C ALA A 51 15.25 -11.14 -13.85
N PHE A 52 14.68 -9.94 -13.73
CA PHE A 52 14.24 -9.16 -14.87
C PHE A 52 15.22 -8.03 -15.25
N GLY A 53 16.25 -7.81 -14.45
CA GLY A 53 17.32 -6.85 -14.74
C GLY A 53 16.89 -5.39 -14.66
N PHE A 54 15.88 -5.05 -13.85
CA PHE A 54 15.56 -3.66 -13.53
C PHE A 54 15.92 -3.35 -12.07
N PRO A 55 16.77 -2.33 -11.84
CA PRO A 55 17.14 -1.97 -10.48
C PRO A 55 15.94 -1.34 -9.77
N VAL A 56 15.42 -2.01 -8.75
CA VAL A 56 14.37 -1.45 -7.89
C VAL A 56 15.01 -0.57 -6.84
N VAL A 57 14.61 0.69 -6.81
CA VAL A 57 14.95 1.62 -5.73
C VAL A 57 13.93 1.45 -4.60
N TRP A 58 14.42 1.07 -3.44
CA TRP A 58 13.61 0.93 -2.25
C TRP A 58 13.60 2.24 -1.48
N VAL A 59 12.43 2.76 -1.19
CA VAL A 59 12.28 3.99 -0.41
C VAL A 59 11.45 3.74 0.84
N GLU A 60 11.78 4.46 1.91
CA GLU A 60 11.00 4.51 3.15
C GLU A 60 10.67 5.95 3.52
N ALA A 61 9.57 6.12 4.22
CA ALA A 61 9.14 7.41 4.71
C ALA A 61 10.07 7.93 5.81
N VAL A 62 10.55 9.17 5.63
CA VAL A 62 11.20 9.97 6.66
C VAL A 62 10.24 11.07 7.05
N VAL A 63 9.62 10.91 8.23
CA VAL A 63 8.59 11.81 8.73
C VAL A 63 9.26 12.92 9.55
N ASP A 64 9.12 14.17 9.11
CA ASP A 64 9.53 15.31 9.95
C ASP A 64 8.48 15.51 11.06
N PRO A 65 8.84 15.48 12.34
CA PRO A 65 7.90 15.62 13.45
C PRO A 65 7.22 16.99 13.51
N VAL A 66 7.84 18.01 12.92
CA VAL A 66 7.31 19.38 12.94
C VAL A 66 6.04 19.49 12.08
N SER A 67 5.00 20.10 12.64
CA SER A 67 3.75 20.38 11.92
C SER A 67 4.03 21.24 10.68
N GLY A 68 3.31 20.96 9.57
CA GLY A 68 3.50 21.66 8.30
C GLY A 68 4.67 21.15 7.44
N LYS A 69 5.64 20.44 8.00
CA LYS A 69 6.71 19.81 7.19
C LYS A 69 6.24 18.45 6.63
N GLY A 70 6.58 18.22 5.36
CA GLY A 70 6.17 17.02 4.65
C GLY A 70 7.03 15.80 4.97
N THR A 71 6.55 14.64 4.56
CA THR A 71 7.31 13.39 4.57
C THR A 71 8.27 13.36 3.38
N ARG A 72 9.52 12.97 3.62
CA ARG A 72 10.57 12.75 2.60
C ARG A 72 10.84 11.26 2.44
N HIS A 73 11.87 10.91 1.69
CA HIS A 73 12.33 9.53 1.53
C HIS A 73 13.73 9.33 2.09
N ARG A 74 14.02 8.10 2.46
CA ARG A 74 15.37 7.56 2.51
C ARG A 74 15.46 6.35 1.58
N ILE A 75 16.63 6.11 1.00
CA ILE A 75 16.88 4.92 0.19
C ILE A 75 17.38 3.83 1.13
N VAL A 76 16.85 2.64 0.94
CA VAL A 76 17.25 1.40 1.61
C VAL A 76 17.42 0.30 0.56
N ASP A 77 17.82 -0.89 0.98
CA ASP A 77 17.85 -2.10 0.17
C ASP A 77 17.12 -3.24 0.90
N HIS A 78 17.09 -4.42 0.29
CA HIS A 78 16.44 -5.59 0.87
C HIS A 78 16.97 -5.92 2.27
N ALA A 79 18.28 -5.77 2.52
CA ALA A 79 18.90 -6.11 3.80
C ALA A 79 18.61 -5.07 4.89
N THR A 80 18.54 -3.79 4.50
CA THR A 80 18.40 -2.65 5.45
C THR A 80 16.96 -2.13 5.57
N ALA A 81 16.04 -2.63 4.75
CA ALA A 81 14.64 -2.25 4.80
C ALA A 81 14.01 -2.60 6.16
N SER A 82 13.24 -1.67 6.70
CA SER A 82 12.50 -1.82 7.97
C SER A 82 11.52 -2.99 7.90
N ARG A 83 11.42 -3.77 8.97
CA ARG A 83 10.53 -4.95 9.09
C ARG A 83 9.60 -4.90 10.30
N ASN A 84 9.86 -3.99 11.23
CA ASN A 84 9.13 -3.86 12.50
C ASN A 84 8.20 -2.63 12.53
N GLY A 85 7.96 -2.00 11.38
CA GLY A 85 7.01 -0.90 11.26
C GLY A 85 7.53 0.49 11.61
N GLU A 86 8.85 0.67 11.74
CA GLU A 86 9.47 1.94 12.15
C GLU A 86 8.99 3.15 11.32
N PRO A 87 8.94 3.09 9.97
CA PRO A 87 8.40 4.19 9.17
C PRO A 87 6.91 4.44 9.44
N PHE A 88 6.15 3.36 9.69
CA PHE A 88 4.72 3.47 9.95
C PHE A 88 4.43 4.05 11.33
N GLU A 89 5.18 3.65 12.35
CA GLU A 89 5.08 4.22 13.69
C GLU A 89 5.39 5.73 13.67
N ALA A 90 6.41 6.17 12.93
CA ALA A 90 6.71 7.59 12.76
C ALA A 90 5.53 8.38 12.14
N VAL A 91 4.80 7.76 11.21
CA VAL A 91 3.57 8.34 10.65
C VAL A 91 2.46 8.40 11.70
N ILE A 92 2.27 7.34 12.50
CA ILE A 92 1.26 7.30 13.57
C ILE A 92 1.56 8.34 14.65
N ALA A 93 2.82 8.45 15.06
CA ALA A 93 3.24 9.43 16.07
C ALA A 93 2.95 10.87 15.67
N LYS A 94 2.99 11.18 14.36
CA LYS A 94 2.68 12.52 13.84
C LYS A 94 1.21 12.75 13.53
N TYR A 95 0.55 11.78 12.91
CA TYR A 95 -0.78 11.96 12.30
C TYR A 95 -1.90 11.19 13.01
N GLY A 96 -1.54 10.42 14.05
CA GLY A 96 -2.44 9.50 14.74
C GLY A 96 -2.66 8.19 13.97
N ILE A 97 -3.41 7.27 14.58
CA ILE A 97 -3.74 5.98 13.97
C ILE A 97 -4.58 6.19 12.71
N PRO A 98 -4.16 5.61 11.55
CA PRO A 98 -4.96 5.66 10.33
C PRO A 98 -6.11 4.66 10.39
N ASN A 99 -7.26 5.09 9.88
CA ASN A 99 -8.47 4.25 9.77
C ASN A 99 -9.35 4.75 8.61
N GLN A 100 -10.57 4.24 8.52
CA GLN A 100 -11.51 4.62 7.46
C GLN A 100 -11.78 6.14 7.42
N SER A 101 -11.86 6.79 8.57
CA SER A 101 -12.10 8.24 8.66
C SER A 101 -10.85 9.07 8.35
N THR A 102 -9.67 8.50 8.49
CA THR A 102 -8.38 9.17 8.31
C THR A 102 -7.36 8.29 7.61
N PRO A 103 -7.52 8.04 6.29
CA PRO A 103 -6.73 7.04 5.54
C PRO A 103 -5.37 7.58 5.05
N HIS A 104 -4.63 8.29 5.89
CA HIS A 104 -3.40 8.98 5.50
C HIS A 104 -2.18 8.07 5.29
N CYS A 105 -2.22 6.81 5.71
CA CYS A 105 -1.06 5.90 5.62
C CYS A 105 -0.55 5.71 4.19
N THR A 106 -1.43 5.52 3.20
CA THR A 106 -1.02 5.39 1.79
C THR A 106 -0.26 6.62 1.31
N ARG A 107 -0.79 7.81 1.61
CA ARG A 107 -0.16 9.07 1.24
C ARG A 107 1.22 9.24 1.89
N GLU A 108 1.30 9.06 3.20
CA GLU A 108 2.52 9.37 3.94
C GLU A 108 3.59 8.29 3.80
N LEU A 109 3.22 7.00 3.74
CA LEU A 109 4.18 5.89 3.66
C LEU A 109 4.60 5.54 2.23
N LYS A 110 3.76 5.86 1.23
CA LYS A 110 4.01 5.43 -0.15
C LYS A 110 4.09 6.61 -1.12
N GLU A 111 3.00 7.38 -1.28
CA GLU A 111 2.96 8.45 -2.29
C GLU A 111 4.03 9.53 -2.06
N ARG A 112 4.18 10.02 -0.83
CA ARG A 112 5.15 11.08 -0.52
C ARG A 112 6.60 10.64 -0.66
N PRO A 113 7.05 9.49 -0.12
CA PRO A 113 8.41 9.01 -0.35
C PRO A 113 8.73 8.78 -1.82
N ILE A 114 7.82 8.13 -2.57
CA ILE A 114 7.97 7.91 -4.01
C ILE A 114 8.08 9.24 -4.76
N THR A 115 7.16 10.19 -4.48
CA THR A 115 7.18 11.53 -5.09
C THR A 115 8.44 12.30 -4.71
N SER A 116 8.88 12.21 -3.45
CA SER A 116 10.10 12.87 -2.97
C SER A 116 11.34 12.35 -3.72
N TYR A 117 11.42 11.03 -3.94
CA TYR A 117 12.48 10.41 -4.73
C TYR A 117 12.42 10.84 -6.21
N ALA A 118 11.25 10.70 -6.84
CA ALA A 118 11.11 11.06 -8.26
C ALA A 118 11.44 12.53 -8.51
N ARG A 119 11.06 13.43 -7.60
CA ARG A 119 11.40 14.85 -7.68
C ARG A 119 12.90 15.13 -7.54
N SER A 120 13.63 14.30 -6.81
CA SER A 120 15.09 14.45 -6.72
C SER A 120 15.80 14.10 -8.03
N LEU A 121 15.17 13.29 -8.89
CA LEU A 121 15.69 12.92 -10.20
C LEU A 121 15.28 13.91 -11.30
N TRP A 122 13.98 14.27 -11.34
CA TRP A 122 13.38 14.95 -12.50
C TRP A 122 12.60 16.23 -12.15
N GLY A 123 12.71 16.72 -10.92
CA GLY A 123 11.89 17.88 -10.48
C GLY A 123 10.41 17.56 -10.52
N SER A 124 9.65 18.32 -11.30
CA SER A 124 8.22 18.09 -11.51
C SER A 124 7.89 17.45 -12.87
N ASP A 125 8.90 17.20 -13.70
CA ASP A 125 8.72 16.74 -15.07
C ASP A 125 8.87 15.22 -15.21
N TYR A 126 7.88 14.48 -14.71
CA TYR A 126 7.82 13.03 -14.85
C TYR A 126 6.38 12.52 -14.84
N ASP A 127 6.15 11.41 -15.52
CA ASP A 127 4.91 10.65 -15.43
C ASP A 127 5.07 9.48 -14.47
N THR A 128 3.96 9.04 -13.89
CA THR A 128 3.92 7.92 -12.96
C THR A 128 3.12 6.76 -13.54
N ALA A 129 3.77 5.64 -13.81
CA ALA A 129 3.13 4.41 -14.26
C ALA A 129 2.60 3.61 -13.07
N ILE A 130 1.32 3.27 -13.13
CA ILE A 130 0.57 2.57 -12.07
C ILE A 130 0.04 1.24 -12.60
N GLY A 131 0.23 0.17 -11.82
CA GLY A 131 -0.13 -1.21 -12.18
C GLY A 131 -1.60 -1.55 -11.97
N ILE A 132 -2.53 -0.71 -12.41
CA ILE A 132 -3.96 -1.02 -12.44
C ILE A 132 -4.27 -1.81 -13.70
N ARG A 133 -5.02 -2.91 -13.59
CA ARG A 133 -5.44 -3.77 -14.68
C ARG A 133 -6.72 -3.27 -15.36
N ALA A 134 -7.01 -3.81 -16.55
CA ALA A 134 -8.23 -3.46 -17.29
C ALA A 134 -9.53 -3.87 -16.56
N ASP A 135 -9.48 -4.95 -15.75
CA ASP A 135 -10.59 -5.41 -14.92
C ASP A 135 -10.73 -4.63 -13.58
N GLU A 136 -9.86 -3.64 -13.35
CA GLU A 136 -9.90 -2.71 -12.20
C GLU A 136 -10.10 -1.26 -12.69
N PHE A 137 -10.75 -1.07 -13.83
CA PHE A 137 -10.88 0.25 -14.45
C PHE A 137 -11.55 1.30 -13.54
N ASP A 138 -12.44 0.89 -12.66
CA ASP A 138 -13.08 1.71 -11.63
C ASP A 138 -12.11 2.36 -10.63
N ARG A 139 -10.86 1.84 -10.56
CA ARG A 139 -9.79 2.37 -9.72
C ARG A 139 -8.91 3.40 -10.41
N VAL A 140 -9.10 3.64 -11.71
CA VAL A 140 -8.39 4.67 -12.46
C VAL A 140 -8.76 6.04 -11.89
N ASN A 141 -7.74 6.84 -11.57
CA ASN A 141 -7.96 8.18 -11.03
C ASN A 141 -8.54 9.10 -12.11
N GLU A 142 -9.69 9.70 -11.88
CA GLU A 142 -10.36 10.59 -12.83
C GLU A 142 -9.47 11.77 -13.25
N ARG A 143 -8.63 12.26 -12.34
CA ARG A 143 -7.70 13.36 -12.55
C ARG A 143 -6.31 12.87 -13.02
N TYR A 144 -6.24 11.71 -13.68
CA TYR A 144 -4.96 11.10 -14.04
C TYR A 144 -4.07 11.99 -14.91
N LYS A 145 -4.65 12.76 -15.83
CA LYS A 145 -3.89 13.70 -16.69
C LYS A 145 -3.24 14.81 -15.87
N GLU A 146 -4.01 15.46 -14.98
CA GLU A 146 -3.51 16.51 -14.10
C GLU A 146 -2.41 16.00 -13.15
N ARG A 147 -2.55 14.76 -12.69
CA ARG A 147 -1.60 14.10 -11.79
C ARG A 147 -0.45 13.41 -12.53
N ARG A 148 -0.43 13.48 -13.85
CA ARG A 148 0.57 12.82 -14.70
C ARG A 148 0.67 11.32 -14.40
N LEU A 149 -0.48 10.65 -14.28
CA LEU A 149 -0.56 9.20 -14.09
C LEU A 149 -0.80 8.51 -15.42
N ILE A 150 -0.11 7.40 -15.65
CA ILE A 150 -0.32 6.54 -16.80
C ILE A 150 -0.65 5.12 -16.34
N TYR A 151 -1.49 4.43 -17.10
CA TYR A 151 -1.99 3.09 -16.79
C TYR A 151 -1.69 2.13 -17.94
N PRO A 152 -0.44 1.63 -18.05
CA PRO A 152 0.00 0.82 -19.19
C PRO A 152 -0.85 -0.45 -19.38
N LEU A 153 -1.29 -1.09 -18.27
CA LEU A 153 -2.08 -2.33 -18.31
C LEU A 153 -3.59 -2.10 -18.56
N VAL A 154 -3.99 -0.85 -18.76
CA VAL A 154 -5.34 -0.48 -19.22
C VAL A 154 -5.29 -0.06 -20.68
N ARG A 155 -4.30 0.75 -21.05
CA ARG A 155 -4.24 1.47 -22.32
C ARG A 155 -3.36 0.79 -23.37
N ASP A 156 -2.13 0.42 -22.99
CA ASP A 156 -1.09 0.01 -23.95
C ASP A 156 -1.03 -1.52 -24.12
N MET A 157 -1.25 -2.23 -23.03
CA MET A 157 -1.26 -3.70 -22.96
C MET A 157 -2.37 -4.15 -22.01
N PRO A 158 -3.65 -4.17 -22.43
CA PRO A 158 -4.77 -4.50 -21.55
C PRO A 158 -4.64 -5.90 -20.93
N MET A 159 -4.42 -5.92 -19.60
CA MET A 159 -4.25 -7.12 -18.80
C MET A 159 -5.37 -7.26 -17.78
N THR A 160 -5.82 -8.49 -17.58
CA THR A 160 -6.78 -8.88 -16.55
C THR A 160 -6.12 -9.80 -15.53
N LYS A 161 -6.74 -10.00 -14.36
CA LYS A 161 -6.21 -10.90 -13.32
C LYS A 161 -5.88 -12.30 -13.86
N PRO A 162 -6.76 -12.99 -14.64
CA PRO A 162 -6.44 -14.28 -15.24
C PRO A 162 -5.21 -14.23 -16.16
N LYS A 163 -5.07 -13.18 -16.98
CA LYS A 163 -3.89 -13.03 -17.86
C LYS A 163 -2.60 -12.85 -17.05
N ILE A 164 -2.63 -12.05 -15.99
CA ILE A 164 -1.49 -11.87 -15.09
C ILE A 164 -1.14 -13.21 -14.42
N ASN A 165 -2.13 -13.92 -13.88
CA ASN A 165 -1.92 -15.23 -13.25
C ASN A 165 -1.34 -16.25 -14.24
N PHE A 166 -1.84 -16.28 -15.48
CA PHE A 166 -1.30 -17.16 -16.52
C PHE A 166 0.15 -16.82 -16.84
N TRP A 167 0.49 -15.53 -17.00
CA TRP A 167 1.87 -15.12 -17.26
C TRP A 167 2.80 -15.57 -16.13
N TRP A 168 2.40 -15.36 -14.85
CA TRP A 168 3.19 -15.77 -13.69
C TRP A 168 3.30 -17.29 -13.55
N SER A 169 2.33 -18.07 -14.00
CA SER A 169 2.43 -19.54 -14.01
C SER A 169 3.52 -20.07 -14.95
N GLN A 170 3.98 -19.25 -15.90
CA GLN A 170 5.07 -19.59 -16.82
C GLN A 170 6.44 -19.08 -16.34
N GLN A 171 6.52 -18.38 -15.20
CA GLN A 171 7.79 -17.89 -14.67
C GLN A 171 8.42 -18.91 -13.71
N PRO A 172 9.77 -18.91 -13.55
CA PRO A 172 10.44 -19.81 -12.62
C PRO A 172 10.15 -19.50 -11.16
N PHE A 173 9.57 -18.36 -10.85
CA PHE A 173 9.16 -17.93 -9.52
C PHE A 173 7.89 -17.08 -9.60
N ARG A 174 7.23 -16.90 -8.47
CA ARG A 174 6.11 -15.97 -8.30
C ARG A 174 5.96 -15.58 -6.83
N LEU A 175 5.11 -14.58 -6.56
CA LEU A 175 4.80 -14.15 -5.20
C LEU A 175 4.13 -15.29 -4.40
N ARG A 176 4.75 -15.68 -3.28
CA ARG A 176 4.30 -16.77 -2.43
C ARG A 176 3.36 -16.30 -1.32
N LEU A 177 2.35 -15.51 -1.69
CA LEU A 177 1.30 -15.05 -0.78
C LEU A 177 -0.08 -15.46 -1.28
N LYS A 178 -0.94 -15.81 -0.35
CA LYS A 178 -2.37 -15.95 -0.61
C LYS A 178 -2.99 -14.55 -0.84
N GLY A 179 -4.07 -14.45 -1.61
CA GLY A 179 -4.67 -13.17 -1.98
C GLY A 179 -5.06 -12.29 -0.78
N TYR A 180 -5.49 -12.88 0.33
CA TYR A 180 -5.80 -12.15 1.56
C TYR A 180 -4.56 -11.65 2.32
N GLN A 181 -3.36 -12.09 2.00
CA GLN A 181 -2.10 -11.69 2.64
C GLN A 181 -1.43 -10.48 1.96
N GLY A 182 -1.87 -10.06 0.76
CA GLY A 182 -1.30 -8.91 0.04
C GLY A 182 -1.36 -7.60 0.84
N ASN A 183 -0.59 -6.59 0.41
CA ASN A 183 -0.39 -5.31 1.12
C ASN A 183 0.27 -5.50 2.51
N CYS A 184 0.11 -4.51 3.41
CA CYS A 184 0.55 -4.66 4.81
C CYS A 184 -0.11 -5.89 5.45
N LYS A 185 0.59 -6.56 6.37
CA LYS A 185 0.18 -7.82 7.04
C LYS A 185 -1.29 -7.79 7.46
N THR A 186 -1.69 -6.80 8.24
CA THR A 186 -3.05 -6.64 8.79
C THR A 186 -3.67 -5.30 8.38
N CYS A 187 -3.52 -4.91 7.10
CA CYS A 187 -4.04 -3.65 6.58
C CYS A 187 -5.53 -3.46 6.94
N TRP A 188 -5.87 -2.35 7.58
CA TRP A 188 -7.24 -2.02 7.99
C TRP A 188 -8.23 -1.87 6.81
N LYS A 189 -7.72 -1.71 5.58
CA LYS A 189 -8.52 -1.68 4.36
C LYS A 189 -8.98 -3.08 3.91
N LYS A 190 -8.39 -4.15 4.41
CA LYS A 190 -8.81 -5.51 4.08
C LYS A 190 -10.28 -5.73 4.50
N SER A 191 -10.99 -6.57 3.75
CA SER A 191 -12.35 -6.99 4.11
C SER A 191 -12.35 -7.75 5.44
N SER A 192 -13.49 -7.79 6.12
CA SER A 192 -13.64 -8.51 7.39
C SER A 192 -13.25 -9.98 7.24
N ASN A 193 -13.65 -10.65 6.14
CA ASN A 193 -13.30 -12.05 5.89
C ASN A 193 -11.78 -12.26 5.78
N LYS A 194 -11.06 -11.37 5.09
CA LYS A 194 -9.59 -11.41 5.01
C LYS A 194 -8.94 -11.23 6.38
N LEU A 195 -9.42 -10.25 7.17
CA LEU A 195 -8.90 -10.02 8.54
C LEU A 195 -9.19 -11.20 9.46
N MET A 196 -10.41 -11.75 9.43
CA MET A 196 -10.77 -12.94 10.21
C MET A 196 -9.92 -14.15 9.84
N THR A 197 -9.67 -14.37 8.54
CA THR A 197 -8.79 -15.45 8.08
C THR A 197 -7.37 -15.28 8.62
N ILE A 198 -6.79 -14.07 8.50
CA ILE A 198 -5.44 -13.78 9.02
C ILE A 198 -5.39 -13.97 10.53
N ALA A 199 -6.39 -13.48 11.28
CA ALA A 199 -6.46 -13.60 12.74
C ALA A 199 -6.57 -15.06 13.19
N LYS A 200 -7.29 -15.89 12.45
CA LYS A 200 -7.44 -17.33 12.74
C LYS A 200 -6.17 -18.12 12.45
N GLU A 201 -5.50 -17.82 11.33
CA GLU A 201 -4.25 -18.52 10.94
C GLU A 201 -3.03 -18.04 11.73
N ARG A 202 -2.94 -16.73 11.99
CA ARG A 202 -1.75 -16.11 12.61
C ARG A 202 -2.17 -14.90 13.45
N PRO A 203 -2.71 -15.08 14.66
CA PRO A 203 -3.12 -13.97 15.54
C PRO A 203 -1.98 -12.99 15.83
N SER A 204 -0.74 -13.47 15.93
CA SER A 204 0.47 -12.65 16.15
C SER A 204 0.75 -11.64 15.02
N ALA A 205 0.13 -11.78 13.85
CA ALA A 205 0.23 -10.78 12.80
C ALA A 205 -0.32 -9.41 13.23
N PHE A 206 -1.19 -9.38 14.24
CA PHE A 206 -1.81 -8.17 14.78
C PHE A 206 -0.99 -7.52 15.92
N ASP A 207 0.06 -8.17 16.42
CA ASP A 207 0.79 -7.71 17.62
C ASP A 207 1.31 -6.29 17.47
N TRP A 208 1.95 -5.96 16.34
CA TRP A 208 2.44 -4.61 16.09
C TRP A 208 1.29 -3.56 16.09
N MET A 209 0.17 -3.84 15.42
CA MET A 209 -0.97 -2.91 15.44
C MET A 209 -1.58 -2.77 16.83
N ARG A 210 -1.62 -3.87 17.62
CA ARG A 210 -2.06 -3.85 19.01
C ARG A 210 -1.17 -2.93 19.86
N ASP A 211 0.15 -3.00 19.66
CA ASP A 211 1.09 -2.14 20.36
C ASP A 211 0.91 -0.66 19.96
N MET A 212 0.64 -0.39 18.68
CA MET A 212 0.30 0.96 18.21
C MET A 212 -1.03 1.46 18.81
N GLU A 213 -2.05 0.61 18.94
CA GLU A 213 -3.31 0.98 19.61
C GLU A 213 -3.10 1.30 21.09
N ARG A 214 -2.22 0.57 21.77
CA ARG A 214 -1.85 0.85 23.18
C ARG A 214 -1.08 2.15 23.32
N ALA A 215 -0.10 2.39 22.46
CA ALA A 215 0.76 3.56 22.53
C ALA A 215 0.08 4.86 22.07
N TYR A 216 -0.78 4.79 21.05
CA TYR A 216 -1.30 5.97 20.35
C TYR A 216 -2.84 6.04 20.29
N GLY A 217 -3.55 5.11 20.92
CA GLY A 217 -5.03 5.10 20.88
C GLY A 217 -5.66 6.37 21.47
N GLU A 218 -5.06 6.97 22.47
CA GLU A 218 -5.52 8.22 23.10
C GLU A 218 -4.97 9.47 22.39
N PHE A 219 -4.10 9.31 21.39
CA PHE A 219 -3.44 10.42 20.73
C PHE A 219 -4.23 10.91 19.50
N ILE A 220 -4.57 12.19 19.50
CA ILE A 220 -5.14 12.90 18.37
C ILE A 220 -4.34 14.17 18.13
N PRO A 221 -3.75 14.36 16.92
CA PRO A 221 -3.10 15.61 16.59
C PRO A 221 -4.07 16.81 16.68
N ASP A 222 -3.64 17.93 17.24
CA ASP A 222 -4.47 19.14 17.43
C ASP A 222 -5.17 19.58 16.14
N ALA A 223 -4.44 19.61 15.03
CA ALA A 223 -4.99 19.99 13.73
C ALA A 223 -6.13 19.05 13.27
N ARG A 224 -6.10 17.78 13.67
CA ARG A 224 -7.17 16.83 13.40
C ARG A 224 -8.35 17.07 14.32
N LEU A 225 -8.10 17.27 15.59
CA LEU A 225 -9.12 17.57 16.59
C LEU A 225 -9.92 18.83 16.22
N GLN A 226 -9.23 19.92 15.88
CA GLN A 226 -9.85 21.17 15.43
C GLN A 226 -10.73 20.98 14.19
N LYS A 227 -10.29 20.19 13.19
CA LYS A 227 -11.09 19.90 12.00
C LYS A 227 -12.37 19.12 12.30
N ILE A 228 -12.31 18.18 13.23
CA ILE A 228 -13.48 17.38 13.65
C ILE A 228 -14.47 18.29 14.38
N GLN A 229 -13.99 19.09 15.32
CA GLN A 229 -14.81 20.04 16.10
C GLN A 229 -15.48 21.09 15.21
N ALA A 230 -14.74 21.65 14.24
CA ALA A 230 -15.26 22.62 13.29
C ALA A 230 -16.40 22.07 12.41
N ARG A 231 -16.49 20.74 12.27
CA ARG A 231 -17.57 20.03 11.56
C ARG A 231 -18.69 19.55 12.48
N GLY A 232 -18.66 19.92 13.76
CA GLY A 232 -19.63 19.47 14.75
C GLY A 232 -19.52 17.99 15.13
N GLY A 233 -18.40 17.35 14.78
CA GLY A 233 -18.14 15.95 15.07
C GLY A 233 -17.56 15.75 16.47
N ALA A 234 -17.80 14.57 17.05
CA ALA A 234 -17.13 14.08 18.26
C ALA A 234 -16.08 13.01 17.90
N VAL A 235 -15.05 12.93 18.72
CA VAL A 235 -14.03 11.88 18.59
C VAL A 235 -14.34 10.78 19.60
N GLN A 236 -14.40 9.56 19.10
CA GLN A 236 -14.51 8.37 19.95
C GLN A 236 -13.09 7.87 20.28
N LEU A 237 -12.73 7.88 21.53
CA LEU A 237 -11.49 7.33 22.05
C LEU A 237 -11.71 5.94 22.67
N PRO A 238 -10.67 5.09 22.69
CA PRO A 238 -9.39 5.24 21.98
C PRO A 238 -9.55 5.07 20.47
N ILE A 239 -8.71 5.74 19.66
CA ILE A 239 -8.71 5.57 18.19
C ILE A 239 -8.33 4.13 17.85
N ARG A 240 -9.09 3.51 16.93
CA ARG A 240 -8.89 2.14 16.47
C ARG A 240 -8.58 2.09 14.98
N PHE A 241 -7.87 1.04 14.55
CA PHE A 241 -7.57 0.83 13.12
C PHE A 241 -8.80 0.39 12.34
N PHE A 242 -9.59 -0.53 12.87
CA PHE A 242 -10.58 -1.26 12.09
C PHE A 242 -11.96 -0.61 12.08
N ARG A 243 -12.72 -0.97 11.04
CA ARG A 243 -14.10 -0.49 10.83
C ARG A 243 -14.99 -0.87 12.02
N GLY A 244 -15.99 -0.03 12.31
CA GLY A 244 -16.88 -0.25 13.46
C GLY A 244 -16.19 -0.04 14.81
N HIS A 245 -15.10 0.73 14.82
CA HIS A 245 -14.32 1.03 16.04
C HIS A 245 -13.76 -0.22 16.75
N LYS A 246 -13.46 -1.26 15.97
CA LYS A 246 -12.90 -2.50 16.49
C LYS A 246 -11.42 -2.39 16.76
N SER A 247 -11.00 -2.94 17.89
CA SER A 247 -9.59 -3.13 18.23
C SER A 247 -8.99 -4.37 17.53
N CYS A 248 -7.68 -4.51 17.59
CA CYS A 248 -7.00 -5.75 17.20
C CYS A 248 -7.52 -6.95 17.99
N ASP A 249 -7.75 -6.79 19.31
CA ASP A 249 -8.25 -7.85 20.17
C ASP A 249 -9.70 -8.26 19.81
N ASP A 250 -10.56 -7.29 19.42
CA ASP A 250 -11.91 -7.60 18.94
C ASP A 250 -11.87 -8.46 17.68
N ILE A 251 -11.00 -8.13 16.71
CA ILE A 251 -10.81 -8.92 15.49
C ILE A 251 -10.34 -10.34 15.81
N ILE A 252 -9.37 -10.49 16.70
CA ILE A 252 -8.83 -11.81 17.11
C ILE A 252 -9.89 -12.64 17.82
N ASN A 253 -10.64 -12.04 18.75
CA ASN A 253 -11.69 -12.73 19.49
C ASN A 253 -12.85 -13.16 18.58
N GLU A 254 -13.28 -12.30 17.67
CA GLU A 254 -14.30 -12.64 16.69
C GLU A 254 -13.84 -13.76 15.74
N ALA A 255 -12.58 -13.76 15.35
CA ALA A 255 -12.00 -14.79 14.48
C ALA A 255 -12.01 -16.18 15.12
N ALA A 256 -11.90 -16.27 16.45
CA ALA A 256 -11.95 -17.55 17.16
C ALA A 256 -13.25 -18.34 16.92
N ALA A 257 -14.38 -17.62 16.86
CA ALA A 257 -15.69 -18.21 16.60
C ALA A 257 -16.10 -18.17 15.12
N TRP A 258 -15.30 -17.54 14.25
CA TRP A 258 -15.68 -17.33 12.86
C TRP A 258 -15.49 -18.59 12.01
N ASN A 259 -16.55 -18.98 11.28
CA ASN A 259 -16.57 -20.11 10.35
C ASN A 259 -16.95 -19.68 8.92
N GLY A 260 -16.80 -18.40 8.61
CA GLY A 260 -17.09 -17.87 7.28
C GLY A 260 -16.10 -18.29 6.20
N PRO A 261 -16.37 -17.96 4.93
CA PRO A 261 -15.55 -18.38 3.81
C PRO A 261 -14.19 -17.68 3.81
N VAL A 262 -13.15 -18.42 3.51
CA VAL A 262 -11.82 -17.88 3.19
C VAL A 262 -11.90 -17.26 1.80
N VAL A 263 -11.59 -15.97 1.70
CA VAL A 263 -11.50 -15.26 0.40
C VAL A 263 -10.03 -15.25 -0.02
N ASP A 264 -9.68 -16.11 -0.97
CA ASP A 264 -8.35 -16.13 -1.58
C ASP A 264 -8.41 -15.54 -3.00
N ASP A 265 -8.01 -14.28 -3.13
CA ASP A 265 -8.02 -13.56 -4.41
C ASP A 265 -6.94 -14.07 -5.39
N ALA A 266 -6.03 -14.95 -4.95
CA ALA A 266 -5.11 -15.66 -5.84
C ALA A 266 -5.88 -16.70 -6.69
N ALA A 267 -6.99 -17.21 -6.18
CA ALA A 267 -7.92 -18.03 -6.94
C ALA A 267 -8.76 -17.16 -7.90
N VAL A 268 -8.90 -17.62 -9.12
CA VAL A 268 -9.50 -16.97 -10.28
C VAL A 268 -10.81 -16.23 -9.97
N GLY A 269 -10.89 -14.96 -10.37
CA GLY A 269 -12.16 -14.29 -10.71
C GLY A 269 -12.79 -13.37 -9.66
N GLN A 270 -12.19 -13.10 -8.50
CA GLN A 270 -12.72 -12.10 -7.55
C GLN A 270 -12.11 -10.71 -7.79
N LEU A 271 -12.99 -9.69 -7.84
CA LEU A 271 -12.60 -8.29 -7.89
C LEU A 271 -11.88 -7.92 -6.58
N ASP A 272 -10.62 -7.52 -6.68
CA ASP A 272 -9.83 -7.07 -5.54
C ASP A 272 -10.12 -5.60 -5.25
N LEU A 273 -11.24 -5.33 -4.58
CA LEU A 273 -11.66 -3.99 -4.19
C LEU A 273 -10.83 -3.40 -3.04
N ASP A 274 -10.02 -4.23 -2.38
CA ASP A 274 -9.30 -3.88 -1.16
C ASP A 274 -7.81 -3.54 -1.39
N SER A 275 -7.35 -3.44 -2.65
CA SER A 275 -5.94 -3.18 -2.92
C SER A 275 -5.56 -1.73 -2.60
N CYS A 276 -4.38 -1.57 -2.00
CA CYS A 276 -3.84 -0.30 -1.54
C CYS A 276 -2.86 0.28 -2.58
N GLU A 277 -3.30 0.35 -3.85
CA GLU A 277 -2.49 0.96 -4.90
C GLU A 277 -2.28 2.46 -4.66
N VAL A 278 -1.03 2.86 -4.81
CA VAL A 278 -0.60 4.25 -4.71
C VAL A 278 -1.23 5.06 -5.85
N PHE A 279 -1.67 6.27 -5.57
CA PHE A 279 -2.28 7.18 -6.53
C PHE A 279 -3.62 6.71 -7.15
N SER A 280 -4.23 5.62 -6.68
CA SER A 280 -5.57 5.22 -7.12
C SER A 280 -6.65 6.17 -6.58
N SER A 281 -7.87 6.13 -7.17
CA SER A 281 -9.01 6.94 -6.71
C SER A 281 -9.35 6.69 -5.23
N CYS A 282 -9.13 5.47 -4.74
CA CYS A 282 -9.36 5.11 -3.34
C CYS A 282 -8.37 5.76 -2.36
N SER A 283 -7.23 6.30 -2.83
CA SER A 283 -6.19 6.88 -1.97
C SER A 283 -6.31 8.38 -1.77
N SER A 284 -7.05 9.11 -2.61
CA SER A 284 -6.96 10.55 -2.73
C SER A 284 -8.20 11.37 -2.34
N ASP A 285 -9.38 10.80 -2.29
CA ASP A 285 -10.62 11.59 -2.22
C ASP A 285 -11.22 11.80 -0.82
N GLY A 286 -10.55 11.35 0.23
CA GLY A 286 -11.00 11.56 1.62
C GLY A 286 -10.62 12.93 2.24
N TYR A 287 -9.82 13.75 1.55
CA TYR A 287 -9.34 15.02 2.10
C TYR A 287 -9.37 16.15 1.05
N ARG A 288 -10.57 16.59 0.70
CA ARG A 288 -10.72 17.96 0.24
C ARG A 288 -10.80 18.86 1.48
N ALA A 289 -9.82 19.78 1.52
CA ALA A 289 -9.64 21.02 2.28
C ALA A 289 -10.19 21.10 3.70
#